data_66a273c597b1ecc234539f60d79c5470
#
_entry.id   66a273c597b1ecc234539f60d79c5470
#
_cell.length_a   1.000
_cell.length_b   1.000
_cell.length_c   1.000
_cell.angle_alpha   90.00
_cell.angle_beta   90.00
_cell.angle_gamma   90.00
#
_symmetry.space_group_name_H-M   'P 1'
#
loop_
_entity.id
_entity.type
_entity.pdbx_description
1 polymer ?
#
loop_
_entity_poly.entity_id
_entity_poly.type
_entity_poly.pdbx_seq_one_letter_code
_entity_poly.pdbx_strand_id
1 'polypeptide(L)'
;MTVSRARPERLGPLGGRRGGAPRPAGGRALLVLALIGSAIFVIARTTGSGWLMVLLSGLIGLLGVSVLLPLLALRGGPIEVRCPRDATAGRSLTVTVSVPARVGNLRARLVEPAGSWFAFDGPALGEITVVPSHRGLMRESVVDVMSAWPLGLVSWRRRLHLPLARPTEVGPAPIDTEVTPPGIRADGVDERSTPGWRDGDIVRGAREYVPGDPVKLVHWPATARAGTLMVKELDAPHRPGLVLVVDLRGGGAAAETAAGRAAGIASAALAAGAPVTMCTAEATGPVGGRVESPVGVSRRLARAVAGPPAEVAVAAGTAVLRIVAGAG
;
A
#
# COMPACT_ATOMS: atom_id res chain seq x y z
N MET A 1 -18.75 9.25 20.47
CA MET A 1 -17.87 8.49 19.55
C MET A 1 -16.65 8.05 20.33
N THR A 2 -16.64 6.79 20.74
CA THR A 2 -15.63 6.23 21.67
C THR A 2 -14.49 5.63 20.84
N VAL A 3 -13.34 6.26 20.87
CA VAL A 3 -12.13 5.77 20.21
C VAL A 3 -11.62 4.57 21.00
N SER A 4 -11.77 3.38 20.45
CA SER A 4 -11.20 2.15 20.98
C SER A 4 -9.68 2.21 20.89
N ARG A 5 -9.02 2.36 22.04
CA ARG A 5 -7.57 2.22 22.19
C ARG A 5 -7.20 0.74 22.08
N ALA A 6 -6.83 0.29 20.89
CA ALA A 6 -6.17 -0.98 20.71
C ALA A 6 -4.82 -0.95 21.45
N ARG A 7 -4.63 -1.90 22.39
CA ARG A 7 -3.38 -2.11 23.12
C ARG A 7 -2.23 -2.34 22.13
N PRO A 8 -1.06 -1.72 22.28
CA PRO A 8 0.09 -2.01 21.45
C PRO A 8 0.61 -3.41 21.80
N GLU A 9 0.49 -4.32 20.87
CA GLU A 9 1.18 -5.61 20.89
C GLU A 9 2.70 -5.32 20.91
N ARG A 10 3.38 -5.76 21.95
CA ARG A 10 4.83 -5.65 22.08
C ARG A 10 5.46 -6.62 21.08
N LEU A 11 5.79 -6.10 19.90
CA LEU A 11 6.64 -6.80 18.95
C LEU A 11 8.08 -6.70 19.45
N GLY A 12 8.73 -7.85 19.61
CA GLY A 12 10.13 -7.96 20.01
C GLY A 12 11.07 -7.22 19.07
N PRO A 13 12.34 -6.98 19.45
CA PRO A 13 13.30 -6.22 18.67
C PRO A 13 13.62 -6.98 17.39
N LEU A 14 12.98 -6.60 16.27
CA LEU A 14 13.39 -7.02 14.94
C LEU A 14 14.72 -6.33 14.62
N GLY A 15 15.80 -7.03 14.92
CA GLY A 15 17.16 -6.61 14.62
C GLY A 15 17.41 -6.60 13.13
N GLY A 16 17.74 -5.44 12.60
CA GLY A 16 18.10 -5.26 11.20
C GLY A 16 18.39 -3.82 10.86
N ARG A 17 19.21 -3.15 11.68
CA ARG A 17 19.70 -1.81 11.36
C ARG A 17 20.81 -1.88 10.32
N ARG A 18 20.47 -1.91 9.05
CA ARG A 18 21.41 -1.55 7.99
C ARG A 18 21.29 -0.04 7.76
N GLY A 19 22.08 0.75 8.47
CA GLY A 19 22.13 2.19 8.30
C GLY A 19 23.53 2.60 7.83
N GLY A 20 23.61 3.49 6.85
CA GLY A 20 24.86 4.12 6.46
C GLY A 20 25.48 4.91 7.61
N ALA A 21 26.79 5.17 7.55
CA ALA A 21 27.46 6.06 8.50
C ALA A 21 26.81 7.44 8.45
N PRO A 22 26.68 8.14 9.60
CA PRO A 22 26.20 9.52 9.62
C PRO A 22 27.15 10.42 8.81
N ARG A 23 26.55 11.27 7.99
CA ARG A 23 27.30 12.22 7.15
C ARG A 23 26.97 13.64 7.57
N PRO A 24 27.96 14.54 7.65
CA PRO A 24 27.70 15.95 7.92
C PRO A 24 26.94 16.55 6.70
N ALA A 25 25.89 17.27 6.97
CA ALA A 25 25.12 18.00 5.98
C ALA A 25 25.15 19.50 6.35
N GLY A 26 26.00 20.25 5.69
CA GLY A 26 26.21 21.67 5.96
C GLY A 26 27.46 21.94 6.81
N GLY A 27 28.33 22.80 6.34
CA GLY A 27 29.60 23.11 7.00
C GLY A 27 29.97 24.60 6.95
N ARG A 28 29.16 25.44 6.29
CA ARG A 28 29.49 26.87 6.13
C ARG A 28 29.61 27.58 7.48
N ALA A 29 28.70 27.29 8.42
CA ALA A 29 28.77 27.88 9.76
C ALA A 29 30.03 27.43 10.54
N LEU A 30 30.43 26.16 10.39
CA LEU A 30 31.66 25.65 10.99
C LEU A 30 32.90 26.37 10.44
N LEU A 31 32.98 26.60 9.14
CA LEU A 31 34.09 27.29 8.49
C LEU A 31 34.19 28.74 9.00
N VAL A 32 33.06 29.45 9.09
CA VAL A 32 33.01 30.81 9.61
C VAL A 32 33.46 30.83 11.07
N LEU A 33 32.97 29.94 11.91
CA LEU A 33 33.35 29.87 13.34
C LEU A 33 34.78 29.42 13.53
N ALA A 34 35.30 28.54 12.68
CA ALA A 34 36.72 28.17 12.69
C ALA A 34 37.61 29.36 12.31
N LEU A 35 37.21 30.19 11.32
CA LEU A 35 37.91 31.40 10.93
C LEU A 35 37.91 32.43 12.08
N ILE A 36 36.77 32.66 12.72
CA ILE A 36 36.63 33.55 13.87
C ILE A 36 37.51 33.05 15.02
N GLY A 37 37.46 31.75 15.34
CA GLY A 37 38.31 31.15 16.37
C GLY A 37 39.79 31.28 16.07
N SER A 38 40.22 31.11 14.81
CA SER A 38 41.60 31.34 14.38
C SER A 38 42.03 32.82 14.56
N ALA A 39 41.17 33.75 14.17
CA ALA A 39 41.45 35.18 14.38
C ALA A 39 41.56 35.52 15.86
N ILE A 40 40.67 35.05 16.72
CA ILE A 40 40.74 35.22 18.18
C ILE A 40 42.05 34.65 18.73
N PHE A 41 42.45 33.46 18.27
CA PHE A 41 43.71 32.83 18.69
C PHE A 41 44.93 33.68 18.35
N VAL A 42 45.03 34.20 17.13
CA VAL A 42 46.13 35.05 16.68
C VAL A 42 46.17 36.31 17.52
N ILE A 43 45.03 37.01 17.71
CA ILE A 43 44.96 38.22 18.51
C ILE A 43 45.33 37.94 19.98
N ALA A 44 44.86 36.86 20.56
CA ALA A 44 45.18 36.45 21.93
C ALA A 44 46.69 36.22 22.12
N ARG A 45 47.33 35.59 21.13
CA ARG A 45 48.79 35.33 21.15
C ARG A 45 49.59 36.59 20.99
N THR A 46 49.18 37.54 20.16
CA THR A 46 49.90 38.78 19.92
C THR A 46 49.74 39.80 21.04
N THR A 47 48.56 39.85 21.65
CA THR A 47 48.27 40.82 22.75
C THR A 47 48.58 40.27 24.14
N GLY A 48 48.91 39.00 24.31
CA GLY A 48 49.09 38.33 25.59
C GLY A 48 47.84 38.28 26.48
N SER A 49 46.67 38.52 25.92
CA SER A 49 45.43 38.64 26.67
C SER A 49 44.85 37.25 27.04
N GLY A 50 44.94 36.88 28.33
CA GLY A 50 44.36 35.66 28.88
C GLY A 50 42.83 35.55 28.69
N TRP A 51 42.13 36.69 28.68
CA TRP A 51 40.69 36.77 28.45
C TRP A 51 40.27 36.17 27.10
N LEU A 52 41.00 36.48 26.05
CA LEU A 52 40.72 35.97 24.72
C LEU A 52 40.93 34.44 24.63
N MET A 53 41.85 33.90 25.42
CA MET A 53 42.04 32.44 25.50
C MET A 53 40.88 31.75 26.21
N VAL A 54 40.27 32.39 27.22
CA VAL A 54 39.06 31.89 27.87
C VAL A 54 37.87 31.87 26.88
N LEU A 55 37.67 32.96 26.11
CA LEU A 55 36.65 33.04 25.08
C LEU A 55 36.86 31.97 23.99
N LEU A 56 38.11 31.77 23.58
CA LEU A 56 38.44 30.74 22.58
C LEU A 56 38.14 29.34 23.11
N SER A 57 38.46 29.01 24.34
CA SER A 57 38.15 27.70 24.93
C SER A 57 36.65 27.45 25.03
N GLY A 58 35.88 28.49 25.39
CA GLY A 58 34.42 28.43 25.37
C GLY A 58 33.86 28.17 23.97
N LEU A 59 34.38 28.84 22.95
CA LEU A 59 34.00 28.64 21.55
C LEU A 59 34.31 27.21 21.08
N ILE A 60 35.49 26.68 21.40
CA ILE A 60 35.89 25.32 21.08
C ILE A 60 34.95 24.30 21.76
N GLY A 61 34.66 24.52 23.04
CA GLY A 61 33.69 23.69 23.78
C GLY A 61 32.31 23.69 23.14
N LEU A 62 31.81 24.87 22.77
CA LEU A 62 30.53 25.04 22.09
C LEU A 62 30.48 24.30 20.72
N LEU A 63 31.55 24.42 19.95
CA LEU A 63 31.71 23.70 18.68
C LEU A 63 31.74 22.18 18.90
N GLY A 64 32.48 21.71 19.91
CA GLY A 64 32.52 20.29 20.27
C GLY A 64 31.16 19.74 20.62
N VAL A 65 30.39 20.45 21.44
CA VAL A 65 29.00 20.10 21.77
C VAL A 65 28.11 20.06 20.54
N SER A 66 28.25 21.05 19.62
CA SER A 66 27.46 21.15 18.38
C SER A 66 27.71 20.00 17.39
N VAL A 67 28.91 19.41 17.43
CA VAL A 67 29.26 18.27 16.58
C VAL A 67 28.87 16.95 17.24
N LEU A 68 29.15 16.81 18.54
CA LEU A 68 29.05 15.55 19.26
C LEU A 68 27.60 15.20 19.61
N LEU A 69 26.80 16.15 20.10
CA LEU A 69 25.42 15.86 20.54
C LEU A 69 24.49 15.40 19.40
N PRO A 70 24.46 16.04 18.21
CA PRO A 70 23.64 15.55 17.12
C PRO A 70 24.10 14.16 16.64
N LEU A 71 25.39 13.87 16.68
CA LEU A 71 25.94 12.56 16.33
C LEU A 71 25.50 11.48 17.32
N LEU A 72 25.51 11.78 18.62
CA LEU A 72 25.01 10.90 19.67
C LEU A 72 23.49 10.72 19.56
N ALA A 73 22.76 11.78 19.25
CA ALA A 73 21.34 11.74 19.03
C ALA A 73 20.95 10.75 17.91
N LEU A 74 21.71 10.72 16.81
CA LEU A 74 21.48 9.76 15.71
C LEU A 74 21.86 8.32 16.05
N ARG A 75 22.59 8.08 17.14
CA ARG A 75 22.87 6.74 17.68
C ARG A 75 21.78 6.25 18.64
N GLY A 76 20.92 7.16 19.11
CA GLY A 76 19.83 6.86 20.05
C GLY A 76 18.77 5.94 19.46
N GLY A 77 18.16 5.11 20.28
CA GLY A 77 17.03 4.19 20.13
C GLY A 77 16.52 3.71 18.77
N PRO A 78 15.71 2.64 18.71
CA PRO A 78 15.09 2.16 17.49
C PRO A 78 14.03 3.14 17.02
N ILE A 79 14.07 3.50 15.73
CA ILE A 79 12.98 4.17 15.06
C ILE A 79 12.10 3.05 14.49
N GLU A 80 10.81 3.09 14.78
CA GLU A 80 9.84 2.14 14.27
C GLU A 80 8.96 2.83 13.23
N VAL A 81 8.73 2.15 12.11
CA VAL A 81 7.82 2.58 11.05
C VAL A 81 6.68 1.58 10.96
N ARG A 82 5.45 2.06 11.01
CA ARG A 82 4.24 1.27 10.85
C ARG A 82 3.48 1.74 9.63
N CYS A 83 3.31 0.84 8.68
CA CYS A 83 2.52 1.07 7.48
C CYS A 83 1.22 0.26 7.56
N PRO A 84 0.12 0.74 6.98
CA PRO A 84 -1.07 -0.07 6.76
C PRO A 84 -0.73 -1.28 5.88
N ARG A 85 -1.53 -2.33 6.00
CA ARG A 85 -1.34 -3.55 5.21
C ARG A 85 -1.62 -3.32 3.73
N ASP A 86 -2.63 -2.53 3.43
CA ASP A 86 -3.13 -2.29 2.08
C ASP A 86 -2.93 -0.83 1.70
N ALA A 87 -2.45 -0.59 0.50
CA ALA A 87 -2.29 0.73 -0.09
C ALA A 87 -2.61 0.67 -1.59
N THR A 88 -2.84 1.84 -2.18
CA THR A 88 -3.08 1.98 -3.62
C THR A 88 -2.04 2.93 -4.19
N ALA A 89 -1.41 2.56 -5.30
CA ALA A 89 -0.48 3.43 -6.02
C ALA A 89 -1.17 4.74 -6.42
N GLY A 90 -0.49 5.86 -6.29
CA GLY A 90 -1.03 7.18 -6.58
C GLY A 90 -2.00 7.75 -5.53
N ARG A 91 -2.35 7.00 -4.48
CA ARG A 91 -3.18 7.49 -3.36
C ARG A 91 -2.35 7.72 -2.11
N SER A 92 -2.75 8.70 -1.32
CA SER A 92 -2.10 9.03 -0.06
C SER A 92 -2.24 7.88 0.95
N LEU A 93 -1.11 7.56 1.59
CA LEU A 93 -0.97 6.55 2.63
C LEU A 93 -0.43 7.22 3.88
N THR A 94 -1.06 7.02 5.03
CA THR A 94 -0.56 7.50 6.31
C THR A 94 0.35 6.46 6.93
N VAL A 95 1.59 6.85 7.16
CA VAL A 95 2.63 6.03 7.79
C VAL A 95 2.92 6.60 9.17
N THR A 96 2.87 5.76 10.19
CA THR A 96 3.21 6.17 11.56
C THR A 96 4.69 5.89 11.83
N VAL A 97 5.41 6.93 12.22
CA VAL A 97 6.82 6.84 12.61
C VAL A 97 6.94 7.09 14.10
N SER A 98 7.50 6.15 14.83
CA SER A 98 7.77 6.25 16.26
C SER A 98 9.25 6.56 16.51
N VAL A 99 9.53 7.64 17.23
CA VAL A 99 10.86 8.06 17.61
C VAL A 99 11.02 7.95 19.13
N PRO A 100 12.13 7.34 19.65
CA PRO A 100 12.30 7.15 21.07
C PRO A 100 12.58 8.45 21.82
N ALA A 101 12.25 8.46 23.11
CA ALA A 101 12.21 9.61 24.03
C ALA A 101 13.52 10.42 24.20
N ARG A 102 14.64 9.96 23.72
CA ARG A 102 15.95 10.53 24.02
C ARG A 102 16.53 11.45 22.95
N VAL A 103 15.77 11.74 21.91
CA VAL A 103 16.28 12.51 20.77
C VAL A 103 15.48 13.79 20.64
N GLY A 104 16.04 14.91 21.10
CA GLY A 104 15.48 16.23 20.85
C GLY A 104 15.69 16.66 19.40
N ASN A 105 14.70 17.32 18.82
CA ASN A 105 14.76 18.01 17.53
C ASN A 105 15.32 17.15 16.38
N LEU A 106 14.68 16.00 16.16
CA LEU A 106 14.97 15.10 15.06
C LEU A 106 14.07 15.44 13.88
N ARG A 107 14.65 15.51 12.68
CA ARG A 107 13.88 15.55 11.44
C ARG A 107 13.99 14.21 10.74
N ALA A 108 12.87 13.68 10.30
CA ALA A 108 12.82 12.46 9.52
C ALA A 108 12.07 12.69 8.21
N ARG A 109 12.47 11.96 7.18
CA ARG A 109 11.81 11.92 5.89
C ARG A 109 11.79 10.49 5.37
N LEU A 110 10.65 10.02 4.90
CA LEU A 110 10.62 8.81 4.10
C LEU A 110 11.23 9.10 2.73
N VAL A 111 12.08 8.21 2.25
CA VAL A 111 12.70 8.28 0.93
C VAL A 111 11.93 7.37 -0.03
N GLU A 112 11.53 6.19 0.47
CA GLU A 112 10.70 5.22 -0.24
C GLU A 112 9.61 4.69 0.69
N PRO A 113 8.35 4.97 0.37
CA PRO A 113 7.83 5.93 -0.63
C PRO A 113 8.18 7.38 -0.27
N ALA A 114 8.30 8.24 -1.32
CA ALA A 114 8.75 9.62 -1.13
C ALA A 114 7.79 10.43 -0.26
N GLY A 115 8.30 11.03 0.80
CA GLY A 115 7.58 11.87 1.74
C GLY A 115 8.30 13.18 2.05
N SER A 116 7.59 14.11 2.69
CA SER A 116 8.14 15.38 3.16
C SER A 116 8.96 15.21 4.44
N TRP A 117 9.74 16.26 4.80
CA TRP A 117 10.45 16.33 6.07
C TRP A 117 9.49 16.59 7.23
N PHE A 118 9.60 15.80 8.27
CA PHE A 118 8.90 15.95 9.53
C PHE A 118 9.86 16.28 10.65
N ALA A 119 9.48 17.22 11.52
CA ALA A 119 10.22 17.54 12.73
C ALA A 119 9.58 16.83 13.93
N PHE A 120 10.42 16.25 14.78
CA PHE A 120 10.01 15.61 16.02
C PHE A 120 10.66 16.36 17.19
N ASP A 121 9.85 16.99 18.03
CA ASP A 121 10.29 17.70 19.24
C ASP A 121 10.09 16.80 20.47
N GLY A 122 10.92 15.75 20.57
CA GLY A 122 10.86 14.78 21.68
C GLY A 122 10.29 13.42 21.29
N PRO A 123 9.88 12.58 22.28
CA PRO A 123 9.30 11.26 22.02
C PRO A 123 7.95 11.43 21.40
N ALA A 124 7.85 11.17 20.10
CA ALA A 124 6.64 11.43 19.36
C ALA A 124 6.30 10.28 18.40
N LEU A 125 5.01 10.06 18.30
CA LEU A 125 4.40 9.38 17.17
C LEU A 125 4.10 10.45 16.13
N GLY A 126 4.79 10.42 15.00
CA GLY A 126 4.50 11.29 13.86
C GLY A 126 3.75 10.52 12.79
N GLU A 127 2.74 11.14 12.22
CA GLU A 127 2.05 10.63 11.05
C GLU A 127 2.57 11.33 9.81
N ILE A 128 3.09 10.55 8.87
CA ILE A 128 3.63 11.05 7.60
C ILE A 128 2.74 10.55 6.48
N THR A 129 2.23 11.47 5.70
CA THR A 129 1.48 11.13 4.48
C THR A 129 2.48 10.95 3.34
N VAL A 130 2.41 9.79 2.68
CA VAL A 130 3.23 9.44 1.52
C VAL A 130 2.35 8.95 0.39
N VAL A 131 2.85 9.04 -0.83
CA VAL A 131 2.15 8.55 -2.02
C VAL A 131 3.03 7.50 -2.69
N PRO A 132 2.69 6.20 -2.61
CA PRO A 132 3.40 5.17 -3.35
C PRO A 132 3.25 5.40 -4.86
N SER A 133 4.35 5.41 -5.61
CA SER A 133 4.35 5.66 -7.05
C SER A 133 4.03 4.42 -7.88
N HIS A 134 4.35 3.23 -7.36
CA HIS A 134 4.23 1.95 -8.06
C HIS A 134 3.55 0.92 -7.18
N ARG A 135 2.85 -0.03 -7.82
CA ARG A 135 2.36 -1.21 -7.13
C ARG A 135 3.50 -2.13 -6.73
N GLY A 136 3.28 -2.97 -5.75
CA GLY A 136 4.25 -3.98 -5.32
C GLY A 136 4.16 -4.31 -3.83
N LEU A 137 5.07 -5.17 -3.39
CA LEU A 137 5.24 -5.51 -1.98
C LEU A 137 6.31 -4.62 -1.36
N MET A 138 5.92 -3.69 -0.52
CA MET A 138 6.84 -2.87 0.26
C MET A 138 7.21 -3.64 1.54
N ARG A 139 8.42 -4.18 1.59
CA ARG A 139 8.95 -4.98 2.71
C ARG A 139 9.81 -4.15 3.66
N GLU A 140 10.35 -3.05 3.18
CA GLU A 140 11.19 -2.13 3.94
C GLU A 140 10.82 -0.69 3.61
N SER A 141 11.11 0.21 4.54
CA SER A 141 10.98 1.65 4.34
C SER A 141 12.34 2.29 4.52
N VAL A 142 12.70 3.18 3.61
CA VAL A 142 13.95 3.93 3.67
C VAL A 142 13.66 5.29 4.29
N VAL A 143 14.28 5.56 5.46
CA VAL A 143 14.08 6.79 6.20
C VAL A 143 15.39 7.55 6.31
N ASP A 144 15.41 8.80 5.88
CA ASP A 144 16.47 9.74 6.16
C ASP A 144 16.18 10.45 7.49
N VAL A 145 17.10 10.37 8.41
CA VAL A 145 17.03 11.02 9.72
C VAL A 145 18.10 12.10 9.80
N MET A 146 17.74 13.26 10.27
CA MET A 146 18.65 14.41 10.43
C MET A 146 18.47 15.01 11.82
N SER A 147 19.58 15.31 12.47
CA SER A 147 19.62 16.08 13.71
C SER A 147 20.64 17.21 13.61
N ALA A 148 20.25 18.37 14.12
CA ALA A 148 21.12 19.55 14.24
C ALA A 148 21.09 20.13 15.67
N TRP A 149 20.48 19.40 16.61
CA TRP A 149 20.34 19.84 18.00
C TRP A 149 21.66 19.79 18.75
N PRO A 150 21.98 20.74 19.67
CA PRO A 150 21.08 21.80 20.15
C PRO A 150 21.22 23.13 19.38
N LEU A 151 22.34 23.43 18.77
CA LEU A 151 22.68 24.76 18.27
C LEU A 151 22.42 24.98 16.79
N GLY A 152 22.12 23.93 16.06
CA GLY A 152 21.85 24.02 14.63
C GLY A 152 23.06 24.32 13.73
N LEU A 153 24.28 24.39 14.31
CA LEU A 153 25.51 24.76 13.58
C LEU A 153 25.95 23.64 12.62
N VAL A 154 25.77 22.38 13.04
CA VAL A 154 26.11 21.20 12.27
C VAL A 154 24.91 20.28 12.24
N SER A 155 24.48 19.91 11.05
CA SER A 155 23.48 18.87 10.88
C SER A 155 24.15 17.56 10.48
N TRP A 156 23.72 16.48 11.08
CA TRP A 156 24.10 15.13 10.72
C TRP A 156 22.93 14.41 10.12
N ARG A 157 23.14 13.73 9.00
CA ARG A 157 22.13 12.94 8.29
C ARG A 157 22.54 11.48 8.26
N ARG A 158 21.58 10.61 8.52
CA ARG A 158 21.75 9.16 8.44
C ARG A 158 20.58 8.54 7.69
N ARG A 159 20.88 7.66 6.75
CA ARG A 159 19.87 6.86 6.05
C ARG A 159 19.71 5.53 6.76
N LEU A 160 18.47 5.18 7.06
CA LEU A 160 18.10 3.95 7.75
C LEU A 160 17.21 3.12 6.83
N HIS A 161 17.50 1.84 6.70
CA HIS A 161 16.65 0.84 6.08
C HIS A 161 15.92 0.09 7.19
N LEU A 162 14.63 0.29 7.27
CA LEU A 162 13.79 -0.25 8.34
C LEU A 162 12.88 -1.32 7.76
N PRO A 163 13.09 -2.60 8.13
CA PRO A 163 12.18 -3.65 7.71
C PRO A 163 10.80 -3.42 8.35
N LEU A 164 9.76 -3.56 7.56
CA LEU A 164 8.39 -3.51 8.04
C LEU A 164 8.04 -4.83 8.74
N ALA A 165 7.35 -4.76 9.86
CA ALA A 165 6.88 -5.94 10.59
C ALA A 165 5.98 -6.84 9.73
N ARG A 166 5.23 -6.23 8.82
CA ARG A 166 4.45 -6.90 7.78
C ARG A 166 4.63 -6.13 6.47
N PRO A 167 4.75 -6.83 5.34
CA PRO A 167 4.78 -6.15 4.04
C PRO A 167 3.49 -5.36 3.80
N THR A 168 3.63 -4.15 3.27
CA THR A 168 2.49 -3.39 2.76
C THR A 168 2.25 -3.79 1.32
N GLU A 169 1.01 -4.18 1.01
CA GLU A 169 0.58 -4.59 -0.32
C GLU A 169 0.06 -3.36 -1.06
N VAL A 170 0.87 -2.79 -1.94
CA VAL A 170 0.49 -1.63 -2.75
C VAL A 170 -0.14 -2.13 -4.04
N GLY A 171 -1.46 -2.04 -4.15
CA GLY A 171 -2.18 -2.39 -5.38
C GLY A 171 -2.14 -1.28 -6.41
N PRO A 172 -2.46 -1.57 -7.68
CA PRO A 172 -2.57 -0.56 -8.72
C PRO A 172 -3.79 0.35 -8.49
N ALA A 173 -3.73 1.59 -8.96
CA ALA A 173 -4.90 2.43 -9.05
C ALA A 173 -5.88 1.82 -10.07
N PRO A 174 -7.15 1.57 -9.70
CA PRO A 174 -8.13 1.08 -10.66
C PRO A 174 -8.33 2.11 -11.77
N ILE A 175 -8.30 1.65 -13.02
CA ILE A 175 -8.62 2.46 -14.19
C ILE A 175 -10.01 2.05 -14.64
N ASP A 176 -10.93 3.01 -14.66
CA ASP A 176 -12.27 2.79 -15.18
C ASP A 176 -12.17 2.47 -16.68
N THR A 177 -12.69 1.33 -17.05
CA THR A 177 -12.67 0.86 -18.42
C THR A 177 -14.11 0.63 -18.85
N GLU A 178 -14.52 1.19 -19.98
CA GLU A 178 -15.85 0.97 -20.55
C GLU A 178 -16.09 -0.49 -21.03
N VAL A 179 -15.09 -1.35 -20.88
CA VAL A 179 -15.19 -2.76 -21.21
C VAL A 179 -16.05 -3.45 -20.17
N THR A 180 -17.34 -3.53 -20.46
CA THR A 180 -18.24 -4.44 -19.74
C THR A 180 -17.97 -5.85 -20.26
N PRO A 181 -17.49 -6.78 -19.42
CA PRO A 181 -17.28 -8.16 -19.84
C PRO A 181 -18.60 -8.72 -20.42
N PRO A 182 -18.55 -9.50 -21.52
CA PRO A 182 -19.76 -10.08 -22.11
C PRO A 182 -20.51 -10.90 -21.06
N GLY A 183 -21.79 -10.60 -20.85
CA GLY A 183 -22.65 -11.24 -19.86
C GLY A 183 -22.69 -10.55 -18.48
N ILE A 184 -21.83 -9.58 -18.20
CA ILE A 184 -21.90 -8.74 -16.99
C ILE A 184 -22.55 -7.42 -17.39
N ARG A 185 -23.83 -7.26 -17.09
CA ARG A 185 -24.51 -5.96 -17.26
C ARG A 185 -24.20 -5.11 -16.03
N ALA A 186 -23.64 -3.92 -16.24
CA ALA A 186 -23.75 -2.85 -15.26
C ALA A 186 -25.24 -2.55 -15.09
N ASP A 187 -25.75 -2.59 -13.86
CA ASP A 187 -27.14 -2.26 -13.54
C ASP A 187 -27.45 -0.83 -13.94
N GLY A 188 -27.90 -0.67 -15.16
CA GLY A 188 -28.66 0.45 -15.65
C GLY A 188 -29.96 -0.15 -16.17
N VAL A 189 -30.99 -0.04 -15.35
CA VAL A 189 -32.36 -0.42 -15.69
C VAL A 189 -32.74 0.21 -17.03
N ASP A 190 -32.62 -0.53 -18.11
CA ASP A 190 -33.36 -0.24 -19.33
C ASP A 190 -34.49 -1.29 -19.43
N GLU A 191 -35.64 -0.88 -18.91
CA GLU A 191 -36.91 -1.64 -18.90
C GLU A 191 -37.47 -1.96 -20.29
N ARG A 192 -36.72 -1.68 -21.37
CA ARG A 192 -37.19 -1.80 -22.76
C ARG A 192 -36.57 -2.92 -23.55
N SER A 193 -35.82 -3.84 -22.92
CA SER A 193 -35.26 -4.97 -23.65
C SER A 193 -36.17 -6.20 -23.49
N THR A 194 -36.98 -6.43 -24.50
CA THR A 194 -37.66 -7.67 -24.94
C THR A 194 -38.19 -8.58 -23.83
N PRO A 195 -39.51 -8.86 -23.81
CA PRO A 195 -40.10 -9.83 -22.90
C PRO A 195 -39.72 -11.24 -23.36
N GLY A 196 -38.72 -11.80 -22.76
CA GLY A 196 -38.32 -13.17 -23.06
C GLY A 196 -37.12 -13.59 -22.24
N TRP A 197 -37.36 -14.35 -21.18
CA TRP A 197 -36.39 -15.06 -20.35
C TRP A 197 -35.67 -14.18 -19.30
N ARG A 198 -36.29 -14.06 -18.15
CA ARG A 198 -35.59 -13.66 -16.92
C ARG A 198 -34.62 -14.78 -16.53
N ASP A 199 -33.34 -14.45 -16.31
CA ASP A 199 -32.38 -15.35 -15.69
C ASP A 199 -32.97 -15.87 -14.37
N GLY A 200 -33.17 -17.17 -14.28
CA GLY A 200 -33.88 -17.84 -13.18
C GLY A 200 -35.14 -18.55 -13.57
N ASP A 201 -35.64 -18.46 -14.86
CA ASP A 201 -36.81 -19.16 -15.35
C ASP A 201 -36.50 -20.50 -16.05
N ILE A 202 -35.25 -20.98 -15.97
CA ILE A 202 -34.92 -22.31 -16.48
C ILE A 202 -35.49 -23.34 -15.53
N VAL A 203 -36.56 -23.99 -15.99
CA VAL A 203 -37.23 -25.08 -15.26
C VAL A 203 -36.35 -26.32 -15.35
N ARG A 204 -35.68 -26.68 -14.27
CA ARG A 204 -34.88 -27.90 -14.14
C ARG A 204 -35.73 -29.15 -14.08
N GLY A 205 -36.92 -29.01 -13.45
CA GLY A 205 -37.84 -30.12 -13.24
C GLY A 205 -39.12 -29.65 -12.58
N ALA A 206 -39.99 -30.61 -12.28
CA ALA A 206 -41.17 -30.40 -11.46
C ALA A 206 -41.13 -31.39 -10.28
N ARG A 207 -41.29 -30.90 -9.06
CA ARG A 207 -41.40 -31.69 -7.83
C ARG A 207 -42.80 -31.56 -7.23
N GLU A 208 -43.14 -32.45 -6.34
CA GLU A 208 -44.41 -32.34 -5.60
C GLU A 208 -44.40 -31.08 -4.70
N TYR A 209 -45.56 -30.46 -4.60
CA TYR A 209 -45.79 -29.29 -3.75
C TYR A 209 -45.62 -29.64 -2.29
N VAL A 210 -44.86 -28.81 -1.56
CA VAL A 210 -44.76 -28.89 -0.11
C VAL A 210 -45.42 -27.65 0.48
N PRO A 211 -46.23 -27.76 1.57
CA PRO A 211 -46.81 -26.59 2.23
C PRO A 211 -45.77 -25.51 2.54
N GLY A 212 -45.99 -24.29 1.98
CA GLY A 212 -45.04 -23.16 2.04
C GLY A 212 -44.43 -22.80 0.69
N ASP A 213 -44.58 -23.63 -0.33
CA ASP A 213 -44.12 -23.29 -1.69
C ASP A 213 -44.95 -22.16 -2.30
N PRO A 214 -44.34 -21.20 -3.02
CA PRO A 214 -45.06 -20.11 -3.67
C PRO A 214 -46.01 -20.63 -4.75
N VAL A 215 -47.30 -20.31 -4.65
CA VAL A 215 -48.35 -20.75 -5.60
C VAL A 215 -48.04 -20.33 -7.05
N LYS A 216 -47.29 -19.22 -7.25
CA LYS A 216 -46.87 -18.75 -8.57
C LYS A 216 -45.93 -19.72 -9.30
N LEU A 217 -45.30 -20.64 -8.59
CA LEU A 217 -44.41 -21.64 -9.16
C LEU A 217 -45.11 -22.97 -9.51
N VAL A 218 -46.43 -23.09 -9.31
CA VAL A 218 -47.19 -24.28 -9.68
C VAL A 218 -47.12 -24.52 -11.19
N HIS A 219 -46.72 -25.74 -11.56
CA HIS A 219 -46.63 -26.18 -12.93
C HIS A 219 -47.91 -26.91 -13.36
N TRP A 220 -48.92 -26.16 -13.78
CA TRP A 220 -50.26 -26.68 -14.11
C TRP A 220 -50.26 -27.88 -15.06
N PRO A 221 -49.47 -27.89 -16.16
CA PRO A 221 -49.42 -29.03 -17.05
C PRO A 221 -48.88 -30.32 -16.39
N ALA A 222 -47.92 -30.23 -15.47
CA ALA A 222 -47.41 -31.38 -14.73
C ALA A 222 -48.43 -31.83 -13.67
N THR A 223 -49.06 -30.90 -12.97
CA THR A 223 -50.14 -31.16 -12.02
C THR A 223 -51.29 -31.92 -12.65
N ALA A 224 -51.71 -31.50 -13.86
CA ALA A 224 -52.80 -32.17 -14.59
C ALA A 224 -52.44 -33.62 -15.01
N ARG A 225 -51.18 -33.93 -15.24
CA ARG A 225 -50.71 -35.28 -15.61
C ARG A 225 -50.47 -36.17 -14.40
N ALA A 226 -49.94 -35.59 -13.31
CA ALA A 226 -49.55 -36.33 -12.11
C ALA A 226 -50.73 -36.55 -11.15
N GLY A 227 -51.82 -35.74 -11.26
CA GLY A 227 -52.93 -35.76 -10.33
C GLY A 227 -52.60 -35.19 -8.93
N THR A 228 -51.36 -34.75 -8.68
CA THR A 228 -50.88 -34.10 -7.49
C THR A 228 -50.30 -32.71 -7.83
N LEU A 229 -50.36 -31.77 -6.89
CA LEU A 229 -49.83 -30.40 -7.11
C LEU A 229 -48.31 -30.45 -7.34
N MET A 230 -47.88 -29.98 -8.51
CA MET A 230 -46.47 -29.95 -8.91
C MET A 230 -45.96 -28.52 -8.98
N VAL A 231 -44.77 -28.29 -8.46
CA VAL A 231 -44.10 -26.98 -8.46
C VAL A 231 -42.87 -27.04 -9.37
N LYS A 232 -42.67 -25.96 -10.14
CA LYS A 232 -41.46 -25.80 -10.97
C LYS A 232 -40.23 -25.69 -10.06
N GLU A 233 -39.27 -26.58 -10.28
CA GLU A 233 -37.93 -26.45 -9.70
C GLU A 233 -37.09 -25.61 -10.64
N LEU A 234 -36.81 -24.38 -10.22
CA LEU A 234 -36.01 -23.43 -11.01
C LEU A 234 -34.54 -23.67 -10.73
N ASP A 235 -33.72 -23.60 -11.78
CA ASP A 235 -32.28 -23.55 -11.60
C ASP A 235 -31.89 -22.22 -10.94
N ALA A 236 -30.90 -22.27 -10.08
CA ALA A 236 -30.35 -21.06 -9.53
C ALA A 236 -29.83 -20.15 -10.67
N PRO A 237 -30.07 -18.85 -10.63
CA PRO A 237 -29.62 -17.93 -11.67
C PRO A 237 -28.11 -18.11 -11.90
N HIS A 238 -27.77 -18.58 -13.11
CA HIS A 238 -26.38 -18.78 -13.50
C HIS A 238 -25.75 -17.39 -13.72
N ARG A 239 -25.04 -16.89 -12.75
CA ARG A 239 -24.25 -15.65 -12.92
C ARG A 239 -23.01 -16.00 -13.73
N PRO A 240 -22.84 -15.44 -14.93
CA PRO A 240 -21.66 -15.71 -15.71
C PRO A 240 -20.41 -15.28 -14.93
N GLY A 241 -19.46 -16.20 -14.79
CA GLY A 241 -18.18 -15.89 -14.14
C GLY A 241 -17.26 -15.11 -15.07
N LEU A 242 -16.31 -14.41 -14.49
CA LEU A 242 -15.20 -13.75 -15.20
C LEU A 242 -13.88 -14.40 -14.84
N VAL A 243 -13.17 -14.91 -15.85
CA VAL A 243 -11.75 -15.28 -15.72
C VAL A 243 -10.90 -14.16 -16.31
N LEU A 244 -10.10 -13.53 -15.49
CA LEU A 244 -9.24 -12.43 -15.87
C LEU A 244 -7.77 -12.92 -15.89
N VAL A 245 -7.20 -13.02 -17.09
CA VAL A 245 -5.81 -13.41 -17.30
C VAL A 245 -4.98 -12.14 -17.47
N VAL A 246 -4.07 -11.87 -16.54
CA VAL A 246 -3.26 -10.64 -16.49
C VAL A 246 -1.81 -10.98 -16.80
N ASP A 247 -1.33 -10.54 -17.96
CA ASP A 247 0.02 -10.74 -18.45
C ASP A 247 0.81 -9.43 -18.37
N LEU A 248 1.80 -9.39 -17.48
CA LEU A 248 2.56 -8.19 -17.16
C LEU A 248 3.99 -8.21 -17.75
N ARG A 249 4.27 -9.09 -18.72
CA ARG A 249 5.62 -9.24 -19.30
C ARG A 249 6.14 -8.02 -20.02
N GLY A 250 5.27 -7.09 -20.46
CA GLY A 250 5.69 -5.84 -21.07
C GLY A 250 6.46 -4.88 -20.14
N GLY A 251 6.35 -5.06 -18.82
CA GLY A 251 7.06 -4.26 -17.82
C GLY A 251 6.69 -2.76 -17.79
N GLY A 252 7.30 -2.01 -16.88
CA GLY A 252 7.21 -0.54 -16.82
C GLY A 252 5.77 0.01 -16.76
N ALA A 253 5.56 1.16 -17.39
CA ALA A 253 4.25 1.86 -17.40
C ALA A 253 3.13 1.04 -18.06
N ALA A 254 3.46 0.21 -19.06
CA ALA A 254 2.48 -0.66 -19.71
C ALA A 254 1.94 -1.71 -18.75
N ALA A 255 2.79 -2.30 -17.91
CA ALA A 255 2.37 -3.25 -16.89
C ALA A 255 1.53 -2.58 -15.78
N GLU A 256 1.84 -1.34 -15.40
CA GLU A 256 1.04 -0.57 -14.45
C GLU A 256 -0.36 -0.27 -15.01
N THR A 257 -0.43 0.14 -16.28
CA THR A 257 -1.71 0.40 -16.96
C THR A 257 -2.53 -0.87 -17.08
N ALA A 258 -1.92 -1.99 -17.49
CA ALA A 258 -2.59 -3.29 -17.59
C ALA A 258 -3.14 -3.75 -16.23
N ALA A 259 -2.34 -3.60 -15.17
CA ALA A 259 -2.78 -3.92 -13.81
C ALA A 259 -3.91 -3.00 -13.32
N GLY A 260 -3.86 -1.71 -13.64
CA GLY A 260 -4.93 -0.75 -13.32
C GLY A 260 -6.25 -1.09 -14.03
N ARG A 261 -6.19 -1.44 -15.34
CA ARG A 261 -7.37 -1.92 -16.09
C ARG A 261 -7.93 -3.21 -15.50
N ALA A 262 -7.04 -4.15 -15.14
CA ALA A 262 -7.44 -5.40 -14.50
C ALA A 262 -8.15 -5.15 -13.16
N ALA A 263 -7.64 -4.22 -12.36
CA ALA A 263 -8.26 -3.82 -11.09
C ALA A 263 -9.65 -3.20 -11.29
N GLY A 264 -9.81 -2.31 -12.28
CA GLY A 264 -11.09 -1.68 -12.60
C GLY A 264 -12.13 -2.71 -13.03
N ILE A 265 -11.80 -3.55 -14.02
CA ILE A 265 -12.71 -4.59 -14.57
C ILE A 265 -13.08 -5.60 -13.48
N ALA A 266 -12.10 -6.11 -12.71
CA ALA A 266 -12.38 -7.07 -11.65
C ALA A 266 -13.26 -6.48 -10.55
N SER A 267 -13.03 -5.22 -10.16
CA SER A 267 -13.82 -4.53 -9.16
C SER A 267 -15.27 -4.27 -9.63
N ALA A 268 -15.45 -3.88 -10.89
CA ALA A 268 -16.76 -3.69 -11.51
C ALA A 268 -17.53 -5.02 -11.58
N ALA A 269 -16.88 -6.11 -11.99
CA ALA A 269 -17.47 -7.43 -12.04
C ALA A 269 -17.92 -7.94 -10.64
N LEU A 270 -17.07 -7.72 -9.62
CA LEU A 270 -17.42 -8.05 -8.23
C LEU A 270 -18.58 -7.21 -7.72
N ALA A 271 -18.64 -5.91 -8.07
CA ALA A 271 -19.74 -5.03 -7.71
C ALA A 271 -21.06 -5.47 -8.34
N ALA A 272 -21.02 -5.98 -9.59
CA ALA A 272 -22.16 -6.60 -10.26
C ALA A 272 -22.51 -8.01 -9.70
N GLY A 273 -21.77 -8.50 -8.71
CA GLY A 273 -22.00 -9.81 -8.08
C GLY A 273 -21.54 -11.00 -8.91
N ALA A 274 -20.71 -10.78 -9.94
CA ALA A 274 -20.15 -11.86 -10.73
C ALA A 274 -18.95 -12.53 -10.01
N PRO A 275 -18.81 -13.86 -10.03
CA PRO A 275 -17.65 -14.53 -9.52
C PRO A 275 -16.42 -14.23 -10.41
N VAL A 276 -15.34 -13.72 -9.81
CA VAL A 276 -14.11 -13.36 -10.52
C VAL A 276 -12.99 -14.33 -10.17
N THR A 277 -12.37 -14.90 -11.19
CA THR A 277 -11.12 -15.68 -11.07
C THR A 277 -9.99 -14.91 -11.72
N MET A 278 -8.91 -14.66 -10.99
CA MET A 278 -7.73 -13.96 -11.52
C MET A 278 -6.57 -14.91 -11.72
N CYS A 279 -5.96 -14.83 -12.90
CA CYS A 279 -4.75 -15.55 -13.29
C CYS A 279 -3.62 -14.55 -13.46
N THR A 280 -2.59 -14.66 -12.62
CA THR A 280 -1.41 -13.78 -12.59
C THR A 280 -0.14 -14.61 -12.49
N ALA A 281 1.03 -13.99 -12.68
CA ALA A 281 2.31 -14.55 -12.27
C ALA A 281 2.72 -13.85 -10.96
N GLU A 282 3.13 -14.62 -9.95
CA GLU A 282 3.72 -14.12 -8.71
C GLU A 282 5.19 -14.58 -8.62
N ALA A 283 5.95 -14.07 -7.64
CA ALA A 283 7.36 -14.45 -7.46
C ALA A 283 7.56 -15.97 -7.23
N THR A 284 6.53 -16.65 -6.76
CA THR A 284 6.51 -18.12 -6.55
C THR A 284 6.09 -18.92 -7.77
N GLY A 285 5.69 -18.26 -8.86
CA GLY A 285 5.20 -18.89 -10.10
C GLY A 285 3.81 -18.42 -10.52
N PRO A 286 3.21 -19.07 -11.53
CA PRO A 286 1.86 -18.77 -11.98
C PRO A 286 0.82 -19.06 -10.89
N VAL A 287 -0.09 -18.13 -10.65
CA VAL A 287 -1.13 -18.25 -9.61
C VAL A 287 -2.49 -17.91 -10.19
N GLY A 288 -3.43 -18.87 -10.12
CA GLY A 288 -4.82 -18.70 -10.48
C GLY A 288 -5.72 -18.94 -9.27
N GLY A 289 -6.81 -18.17 -9.15
CA GLY A 289 -7.75 -18.38 -8.07
C GLY A 289 -8.85 -17.33 -8.01
N ARG A 290 -9.93 -17.71 -7.33
CA ARG A 290 -11.08 -16.83 -7.11
C ARG A 290 -10.71 -15.65 -6.20
N VAL A 291 -11.27 -14.50 -6.52
CA VAL A 291 -11.14 -13.27 -5.76
C VAL A 291 -12.54 -12.80 -5.36
N GLU A 292 -12.75 -12.52 -4.08
CA GLU A 292 -14.07 -12.27 -3.51
C GLU A 292 -14.30 -10.79 -3.14
N SER A 293 -13.24 -9.98 -3.20
CA SER A 293 -13.34 -8.58 -2.80
C SER A 293 -12.39 -7.68 -3.58
N PRO A 294 -12.68 -6.37 -3.74
CA PRO A 294 -11.77 -5.42 -4.35
C PRO A 294 -10.40 -5.34 -3.66
N VAL A 295 -10.37 -5.55 -2.33
CA VAL A 295 -9.10 -5.64 -1.57
C VAL A 295 -8.31 -6.88 -1.99
N GLY A 296 -8.98 -8.02 -2.19
CA GLY A 296 -8.38 -9.24 -2.70
C GLY A 296 -7.79 -9.04 -4.10
N VAL A 297 -8.49 -8.34 -4.99
CA VAL A 297 -7.99 -7.93 -6.31
C VAL A 297 -6.72 -7.10 -6.19
N SER A 298 -6.77 -6.05 -5.36
CA SER A 298 -5.64 -5.16 -5.09
C SER A 298 -4.40 -5.92 -4.60
N ARG A 299 -4.58 -6.82 -3.62
CA ARG A 299 -3.50 -7.65 -3.07
C ARG A 299 -2.92 -8.62 -4.09
N ARG A 300 -3.77 -9.27 -4.91
CA ARG A 300 -3.33 -10.17 -5.98
C ARG A 300 -2.44 -9.41 -6.98
N LEU A 301 -2.89 -8.23 -7.41
CA LEU A 301 -2.15 -7.40 -8.36
C LEU A 301 -0.90 -6.76 -7.74
N ALA A 302 -0.88 -6.48 -6.42
CA ALA A 302 0.31 -6.03 -5.72
C ALA A 302 1.43 -7.07 -5.73
N ARG A 303 1.08 -8.37 -5.70
CA ARG A 303 2.05 -9.48 -5.76
C ARG A 303 2.43 -9.88 -7.16
N ALA A 304 1.64 -9.45 -8.16
CA ALA A 304 1.85 -9.83 -9.54
C ALA A 304 3.16 -9.26 -10.11
N VAL A 305 3.95 -10.12 -10.73
CA VAL A 305 5.23 -9.80 -11.37
C VAL A 305 5.18 -10.10 -12.87
N ALA A 306 6.21 -9.65 -13.62
CA ALA A 306 6.38 -10.03 -15.01
C ALA A 306 6.66 -11.55 -15.12
N GLY A 307 5.75 -12.28 -15.77
CA GLY A 307 5.85 -13.72 -15.93
C GLY A 307 4.63 -14.29 -16.64
N PRO A 308 4.65 -15.57 -17.02
CA PRO A 308 3.49 -16.22 -17.62
C PRO A 308 2.39 -16.37 -16.55
N PRO A 309 1.17 -15.89 -16.82
CA PRO A 309 0.05 -16.08 -15.92
C PRO A 309 -0.38 -17.53 -15.86
N ALA A 310 -1.07 -17.93 -14.79
CA ALA A 310 -1.62 -19.27 -14.66
C ALA A 310 -2.69 -19.55 -15.73
N GLU A 311 -2.75 -20.81 -16.15
CA GLU A 311 -3.86 -21.33 -16.93
C GLU A 311 -4.88 -21.97 -15.98
N VAL A 312 -6.16 -21.64 -16.17
CA VAL A 312 -7.26 -22.19 -15.38
C VAL A 312 -8.29 -22.79 -16.30
N ALA A 313 -8.80 -23.97 -15.95
CA ALA A 313 -9.91 -24.57 -16.65
C ALA A 313 -11.15 -23.65 -16.54
N VAL A 314 -11.72 -23.32 -17.68
CA VAL A 314 -12.86 -22.40 -17.78
C VAL A 314 -14.14 -23.20 -17.83
N ALA A 315 -15.06 -22.96 -16.89
CA ALA A 315 -16.38 -23.56 -16.93
C ALA A 315 -17.24 -22.99 -18.09
N ALA A 316 -18.14 -23.78 -18.62
CA ALA A 316 -19.05 -23.31 -19.64
C ALA A 316 -19.84 -22.07 -19.16
N GLY A 317 -19.99 -21.08 -20.03
CA GLY A 317 -20.68 -19.82 -19.70
C GLY A 317 -19.85 -18.78 -18.95
N THR A 318 -18.54 -19.03 -18.72
CA THR A 318 -17.64 -18.08 -18.08
C THR A 318 -16.93 -17.21 -19.14
N ALA A 319 -16.97 -15.88 -18.98
CA ALA A 319 -16.24 -14.96 -19.85
C ALA A 319 -14.74 -14.99 -19.52
N VAL A 320 -13.89 -15.07 -20.55
CA VAL A 320 -12.43 -14.99 -20.40
C VAL A 320 -11.95 -13.68 -21.00
N LEU A 321 -11.29 -12.86 -20.19
CA LEU A 321 -10.66 -11.63 -20.65
C LEU A 321 -9.17 -11.68 -20.39
N ARG A 322 -8.39 -11.47 -21.45
CA ARG A 322 -6.92 -11.40 -21.35
C ARG A 322 -6.46 -9.95 -21.47
N ILE A 323 -5.74 -9.49 -20.45
CA ILE A 323 -5.12 -8.15 -20.42
C ILE A 323 -3.62 -8.36 -20.53
N VAL A 324 -3.03 -7.78 -21.59
CA VAL A 324 -1.59 -7.90 -21.88
C VAL A 324 -0.96 -6.52 -21.76
N ALA A 325 0.15 -6.42 -21.06
CA ALA A 325 0.94 -5.21 -20.98
C ALA A 325 1.51 -4.86 -22.37
N GLY A 326 1.17 -3.68 -22.90
CA GLY A 326 1.61 -3.23 -24.22
C GLY A 326 0.62 -3.45 -25.36
N ALA A 327 -0.51 -4.11 -25.12
CA ALA A 327 -1.65 -4.09 -26.04
C ALA A 327 -2.50 -2.86 -25.73
N GLY A 328 -2.25 -1.76 -26.41
CA GLY A 328 -2.97 -0.50 -26.34
C GLY A 328 -3.51 -0.11 -27.68
#